data_367a3dd6dcdb5021ce85c9a7dd6bfdef
#
_entry.id   367a3dd6dcdb5021ce85c9a7dd6bfdef
#
_cell.length_a   1.000
_cell.length_b   1.000
_cell.length_c   1.000
_cell.angle_alpha   90.00
_cell.angle_beta   90.00
_cell.angle_gamma   90.00
#
_symmetry.space_group_name_H-M   'P 1'
#
loop_
_entity.id
_entity.type
_entity.pdbx_description
1 polymer ?
#
loop_
_entity_poly.entity_id
_entity_poly.type
_entity_poly.pdbx_seq_one_letter_code
_entity_poly.pdbx_strand_id
1 'polypeptide(L)'
;MKRFVLILAMICATIANASAQEILKEVKRLEKQAETFANDTTKNLNERKIACFKYDAIYYLIDKGSQEGTFTEYDLGEQTNAMIEFVNLFVKRLSQTPKAKDKELLKAKFRTATINNSLFNDVDKEVIYSYVDNEKFITQFSLDTNWVKALEAVTK
;
A
#
# COMPACT_ATOMS: atom_id res chain seq x y z
N MET A 1 -8.92 -3.25 -23.19
CA MET A 1 -8.01 -3.36 -22.02
C MET A 1 -7.12 -2.12 -21.74
N LYS A 2 -7.24 -1.00 -22.46
CA LYS A 2 -6.38 0.21 -22.27
C LYS A 2 -6.98 1.33 -21.39
N ARG A 3 -8.20 1.16 -20.86
CA ARG A 3 -8.89 2.24 -20.14
C ARG A 3 -8.86 2.14 -18.59
N PHE A 4 -8.40 1.03 -18.02
CA PHE A 4 -8.46 0.79 -16.57
C PHE A 4 -7.25 1.32 -15.77
N VAL A 5 -6.11 1.55 -16.41
CA VAL A 5 -4.90 2.03 -15.73
C VAL A 5 -4.99 3.52 -15.34
N LEU A 6 -5.86 4.30 -16.01
CA LEU A 6 -5.93 5.75 -15.85
C LEU A 6 -6.69 6.22 -14.59
N ILE A 7 -7.61 5.42 -14.05
CA ILE A 7 -8.41 5.84 -12.88
C ILE A 7 -7.64 5.71 -11.57
N LEU A 8 -6.70 4.76 -11.49
CA LEU A 8 -5.88 4.58 -10.29
C LEU A 8 -4.70 5.57 -10.18
N ALA A 9 -4.27 6.14 -11.31
CA ALA A 9 -3.11 7.05 -11.35
C ALA A 9 -3.44 8.50 -10.99
N MET A 10 -4.72 8.89 -10.97
CA MET A 10 -5.13 10.30 -10.79
C MET A 10 -5.19 10.76 -9.33
N ILE A 11 -4.89 9.90 -8.36
CA ILE A 11 -5.08 10.21 -6.93
C ILE A 11 -3.83 10.83 -6.28
N CYS A 12 -2.66 10.77 -6.91
CA CYS A 12 -1.39 11.11 -6.25
C CYS A 12 -0.95 12.59 -6.27
N ALA A 13 -1.72 13.53 -6.82
CA ALA A 13 -1.14 14.84 -7.16
C ALA A 13 -1.44 16.00 -6.18
N THR A 14 -2.23 15.83 -5.12
CA THR A 14 -2.81 16.98 -4.41
C THR A 14 -2.38 17.21 -2.95
N ILE A 15 -1.62 16.30 -2.34
CA ILE A 15 -1.32 16.42 -0.88
C ILE A 15 -0.12 17.34 -0.59
N ALA A 16 0.72 17.64 -1.53
CA ALA A 16 2.03 18.29 -1.29
C ALA A 16 1.98 19.72 -0.68
N ASN A 17 0.81 20.40 -0.67
CA ASN A 17 0.65 21.76 -0.11
C ASN A 17 -0.57 21.91 0.81
N ALA A 18 -1.11 20.83 1.31
CA ALA A 18 -2.29 20.85 2.15
C ALA A 18 -1.94 21.13 3.63
N SER A 19 -2.85 21.75 4.38
CA SER A 19 -2.73 21.84 5.84
C SER A 19 -2.87 20.44 6.49
N ALA A 20 -2.35 20.26 7.72
CA ALA A 20 -2.46 19.01 8.45
C ALA A 20 -3.89 18.45 8.49
N GLN A 21 -4.88 19.30 8.73
CA GLN A 21 -6.29 18.90 8.75
C GLN A 21 -6.81 18.47 7.37
N GLU A 22 -6.35 19.10 6.29
CA GLU A 22 -6.70 18.71 4.92
C GLU A 22 -6.05 17.37 4.55
N ILE A 23 -4.81 17.12 5.01
CA ILE A 23 -4.13 15.84 4.80
C ILE A 23 -4.93 14.71 5.45
N LEU A 24 -5.28 14.83 6.72
CA LEU A 24 -6.06 13.81 7.42
C LEU A 24 -7.42 13.55 6.75
N LYS A 25 -8.09 14.62 6.32
CA LYS A 25 -9.35 14.51 5.57
C LYS A 25 -9.19 13.76 4.26
N GLU A 26 -8.12 14.05 3.52
CA GLU A 26 -7.83 13.38 2.26
C GLU A 26 -7.46 11.89 2.48
N VAL A 27 -6.64 11.57 3.47
CA VAL A 27 -6.31 10.19 3.81
C VAL A 27 -7.57 9.39 4.16
N LYS A 28 -8.47 9.94 4.99
CA LYS A 28 -9.76 9.30 5.30
C LYS A 28 -10.67 9.15 4.08
N ARG A 29 -10.61 10.09 3.14
CA ARG A 29 -11.32 9.97 1.87
C ARG A 29 -10.78 8.81 1.04
N LEU A 30 -9.47 8.65 0.96
CA LEU A 30 -8.81 7.54 0.26
C LEU A 30 -9.13 6.19 0.91
N GLU A 31 -9.11 6.13 2.24
CA GLU A 31 -9.55 4.96 3.01
C GLU A 31 -10.97 4.54 2.63
N LYS A 32 -11.91 5.48 2.69
CA LYS A 32 -13.32 5.22 2.36
C LYS A 32 -13.53 4.80 0.90
N GLN A 33 -12.76 5.36 -0.03
CA GLN A 33 -12.79 4.94 -1.43
C GLN A 33 -12.29 3.50 -1.60
N ALA A 34 -11.19 3.15 -0.93
CA ALA A 34 -10.65 1.81 -0.95
C ALA A 34 -11.63 0.79 -0.36
N GLU A 35 -12.25 1.10 0.78
CA GLU A 35 -13.30 0.28 1.40
C GLU A 35 -14.49 0.06 0.47
N THR A 36 -15.01 1.12 -0.12
CA THR A 36 -16.15 1.07 -1.03
C THR A 36 -15.84 0.19 -2.23
N PHE A 37 -14.65 0.34 -2.82
CA PHE A 37 -14.25 -0.47 -3.96
C PHE A 37 -14.04 -1.95 -3.58
N ALA A 38 -13.44 -2.23 -2.41
CA ALA A 38 -13.23 -3.60 -1.92
C ALA A 38 -14.57 -4.35 -1.72
N ASN A 39 -15.60 -3.63 -1.31
CA ASN A 39 -16.93 -4.18 -1.07
C ASN A 39 -17.83 -4.28 -2.32
N ASP A 40 -17.45 -3.63 -3.42
CA ASP A 40 -18.23 -3.67 -4.68
C ASP A 40 -18.06 -5.04 -5.38
N THR A 41 -19.03 -5.93 -5.19
CA THR A 41 -19.03 -7.29 -5.76
C THR A 41 -19.10 -7.31 -7.29
N THR A 42 -19.40 -6.21 -7.95
CA THR A 42 -19.39 -6.09 -9.42
C THR A 42 -17.98 -5.96 -10.00
N LYS A 43 -16.98 -5.65 -9.16
CA LYS A 43 -15.58 -5.48 -9.56
C LYS A 43 -14.82 -6.81 -9.60
N ASN A 44 -13.73 -6.81 -10.35
CA ASN A 44 -12.84 -7.97 -10.44
C ASN A 44 -12.27 -8.34 -9.05
N LEU A 45 -12.20 -9.62 -8.74
CA LEU A 45 -11.74 -10.11 -7.44
C LEU A 45 -10.32 -9.62 -7.08
N ASN A 46 -9.39 -9.60 -8.05
CA ASN A 46 -8.02 -9.15 -7.79
C ASN A 46 -7.95 -7.64 -7.52
N GLU A 47 -8.76 -6.84 -8.23
CA GLU A 47 -8.86 -5.41 -7.98
C GLU A 47 -9.45 -5.12 -6.60
N ARG A 48 -10.45 -5.90 -6.18
CA ARG A 48 -11.03 -5.83 -4.83
C ARG A 48 -10.03 -6.19 -3.75
N LYS A 49 -9.20 -7.22 -3.97
CA LYS A 49 -8.12 -7.60 -3.05
C LYS A 49 -7.08 -6.47 -2.89
N ILE A 50 -6.72 -5.81 -3.99
CA ILE A 50 -5.81 -4.65 -3.97
C ILE A 50 -6.43 -3.51 -3.16
N ALA A 51 -7.69 -3.21 -3.40
CA ALA A 51 -8.40 -2.17 -2.66
C ALA A 51 -8.54 -2.52 -1.16
N CYS A 52 -8.80 -3.78 -0.83
CA CYS A 52 -8.85 -4.26 0.55
C CYS A 52 -7.49 -4.05 1.25
N PHE A 53 -6.38 -4.41 0.59
CA PHE A 53 -5.05 -4.15 1.15
C PHE A 53 -4.80 -2.66 1.38
N LYS A 54 -5.16 -1.80 0.42
CA LYS A 54 -4.99 -0.34 0.56
C LYS A 54 -5.82 0.20 1.73
N TYR A 55 -7.05 -0.27 1.87
CA TYR A 55 -7.90 0.07 3.01
C TYR A 55 -7.24 -0.33 4.34
N ASP A 56 -6.82 -1.59 4.48
CA ASP A 56 -6.19 -2.10 5.69
C ASP A 56 -4.90 -1.34 6.02
N ALA A 57 -4.08 -1.03 5.01
CA ALA A 57 -2.84 -0.29 5.19
C ALA A 57 -3.08 1.16 5.62
N ILE A 58 -4.06 1.85 5.04
CA ILE A 58 -4.40 3.22 5.44
C ILE A 58 -4.99 3.23 6.86
N TYR A 59 -5.90 2.30 7.15
CA TYR A 59 -6.48 2.14 8.48
C TYR A 59 -5.37 1.94 9.53
N TYR A 60 -4.41 1.04 9.24
CA TYR A 60 -3.27 0.79 10.11
C TYR A 60 -2.41 2.04 10.33
N LEU A 61 -2.13 2.80 9.28
CA LEU A 61 -1.36 4.05 9.36
C LEU A 61 -2.07 5.10 10.22
N ILE A 62 -3.40 5.23 10.10
CA ILE A 62 -4.20 6.15 10.91
C ILE A 62 -4.16 5.72 12.38
N ASP A 63 -4.37 4.44 12.66
CA ASP A 63 -4.40 3.89 14.02
C ASP A 63 -3.03 4.03 14.70
N LYS A 64 -1.96 3.61 14.02
CA LYS A 64 -0.59 3.75 14.50
C LYS A 64 -0.20 5.21 14.70
N GLY A 65 -0.52 6.08 13.76
CA GLY A 65 -0.26 7.50 13.84
C GLY A 65 -0.95 8.18 15.04
N SER A 66 -2.14 7.70 15.40
CA SER A 66 -2.85 8.21 16.58
C SER A 66 -2.21 7.80 17.92
N GLN A 67 -1.43 6.71 17.93
CA GLN A 67 -0.79 6.15 19.13
C GLN A 67 0.64 6.66 19.31
N GLU A 68 1.35 6.94 18.24
CA GLU A 68 2.73 7.41 18.24
C GLU A 68 2.75 8.94 18.21
N GLY A 69 3.03 9.60 19.34
CA GLY A 69 3.05 11.06 19.46
C GLY A 69 4.09 11.80 18.60
N THR A 70 4.93 11.06 17.86
CA THR A 70 5.92 11.60 16.90
C THR A 70 5.47 11.48 15.44
N PHE A 71 4.39 10.77 15.15
CA PHE A 71 3.86 10.58 13.82
C PHE A 71 2.88 11.70 13.48
N THR A 72 3.26 12.56 12.58
CA THR A 72 2.46 13.73 12.21
C THR A 72 1.47 13.42 11.08
N GLU A 73 0.52 14.33 10.83
CA GLU A 73 -0.36 14.24 9.66
C GLU A 73 0.42 14.30 8.34
N TYR A 74 1.57 14.99 8.32
CA TYR A 74 2.45 14.99 7.14
C TYR A 74 3.07 13.62 6.91
N ASP A 75 3.56 12.97 7.98
CA ASP A 75 4.08 11.60 7.89
C ASP A 75 2.98 10.64 7.42
N LEU A 76 1.75 10.78 7.92
CA LEU A 76 0.60 10.02 7.49
C LEU A 76 0.32 10.20 6.00
N GLY A 77 0.36 11.44 5.51
CA GLY A 77 0.17 11.76 4.09
C GLY A 77 1.26 11.16 3.21
N GLU A 78 2.53 11.31 3.59
CA GLU A 78 3.67 10.77 2.87
C GLU A 78 3.65 9.23 2.81
N GLN A 79 3.42 8.58 3.94
CA GLN A 79 3.33 7.12 4.02
C GLN A 79 2.15 6.58 3.20
N THR A 80 0.99 7.25 3.26
CA THR A 80 -0.19 6.86 2.47
C THR A 80 0.08 6.96 0.98
N ASN A 81 0.66 8.06 0.51
CA ASN A 81 0.99 8.24 -0.91
C ASN A 81 2.03 7.22 -1.38
N ALA A 82 3.09 7.03 -0.60
CA ALA A 82 4.15 6.07 -0.92
C ALA A 82 3.60 4.64 -0.96
N MET A 83 2.69 4.26 -0.05
CA MET A 83 2.02 2.96 -0.06
C MET A 83 1.19 2.78 -1.33
N ILE A 84 0.39 3.75 -1.71
CA ILE A 84 -0.45 3.69 -2.92
C ILE A 84 0.44 3.53 -4.16
N GLU A 85 1.50 4.34 -4.27
CA GLU A 85 2.43 4.28 -5.39
C GLU A 85 3.19 2.95 -5.45
N PHE A 86 3.67 2.44 -4.31
CA PHE A 86 4.33 1.14 -4.20
C PHE A 86 3.43 0.01 -4.70
N VAL A 87 2.20 -0.06 -4.23
CA VAL A 87 1.23 -1.09 -4.64
C VAL A 87 0.90 -0.98 -6.13
N ASN A 88 0.69 0.24 -6.62
CA ASN A 88 0.43 0.48 -8.04
C ASN A 88 1.62 0.06 -8.93
N LEU A 89 2.85 0.37 -8.49
CA LEU A 89 4.07 -0.02 -9.18
C LEU A 89 4.23 -1.54 -9.24
N PHE A 90 3.98 -2.23 -8.11
CA PHE A 90 3.98 -3.69 -8.05
C PHE A 90 3.00 -4.30 -9.05
N VAL A 91 1.74 -3.89 -9.01
CA VAL A 91 0.68 -4.40 -9.90
C VAL A 91 1.03 -4.15 -11.36
N LYS A 92 1.52 -2.94 -11.68
CA LYS A 92 1.96 -2.58 -13.03
C LYS A 92 3.09 -3.49 -13.52
N ARG A 93 4.14 -3.66 -12.71
CA ARG A 93 5.28 -4.51 -13.07
C ARG A 93 4.88 -5.98 -13.19
N LEU A 94 4.05 -6.48 -12.27
CA LEU A 94 3.57 -7.84 -12.31
C LEU A 94 2.76 -8.14 -13.58
N SER A 95 1.92 -7.20 -14.02
CA SER A 95 1.13 -7.33 -15.25
C SER A 95 1.98 -7.27 -16.54
N GLN A 96 3.12 -6.58 -16.47
CA GLN A 96 4.06 -6.46 -17.60
C GLN A 96 5.08 -7.59 -17.68
N THR A 97 5.15 -8.45 -16.67
CA THR A 97 6.11 -9.55 -16.58
C THR A 97 5.47 -10.85 -17.03
N PRO A 98 5.76 -11.37 -18.26
CA PRO A 98 5.03 -12.51 -18.81
C PRO A 98 5.46 -13.86 -18.20
N LYS A 99 6.75 -14.02 -17.85
CA LYS A 99 7.32 -15.29 -17.42
C LYS A 99 7.08 -15.52 -15.92
N ALA A 100 6.65 -16.73 -15.54
CA ALA A 100 6.37 -17.10 -14.16
C ALA A 100 7.59 -16.92 -13.25
N LYS A 101 8.80 -17.34 -13.70
CA LYS A 101 10.04 -17.18 -12.92
C LYS A 101 10.35 -15.71 -12.62
N ASP A 102 10.16 -14.84 -13.60
CA ASP A 102 10.42 -13.40 -13.43
C ASP A 102 9.38 -12.75 -12.52
N LYS A 103 8.14 -13.25 -12.52
CA LYS A 103 7.10 -12.84 -11.57
C LYS A 103 7.49 -13.17 -10.13
N GLU A 104 8.03 -14.36 -9.88
CA GLU A 104 8.46 -14.74 -8.53
C GLU A 104 9.66 -13.90 -8.06
N LEU A 105 10.60 -13.57 -8.94
CA LEU A 105 11.70 -12.66 -8.62
C LEU A 105 11.18 -11.24 -8.30
N LEU A 106 10.20 -10.77 -9.07
CA LEU A 106 9.56 -9.49 -8.82
C LEU A 106 8.87 -9.46 -7.46
N LYS A 107 8.07 -10.49 -7.15
CA LYS A 107 7.41 -10.63 -5.85
C LYS A 107 8.42 -10.62 -4.70
N ALA A 108 9.51 -11.38 -4.85
CA ALA A 108 10.58 -11.45 -3.85
C ALA A 108 11.24 -10.07 -3.62
N LYS A 109 11.49 -9.30 -4.68
CA LYS A 109 12.04 -7.93 -4.55
C LYS A 109 11.13 -7.01 -3.75
N PHE A 110 9.84 -7.00 -4.08
CA PHE A 110 8.87 -6.16 -3.38
C PHE A 110 8.68 -6.60 -1.93
N ARG A 111 8.60 -7.92 -1.69
CA ARG A 111 8.53 -8.48 -0.34
C ARG A 111 9.75 -8.08 0.50
N THR A 112 10.95 -8.20 -0.04
CA THR A 112 12.18 -7.82 0.67
C THR A 112 12.16 -6.33 1.07
N ALA A 113 11.67 -5.44 0.21
CA ALA A 113 11.57 -4.03 0.51
C ALA A 113 10.65 -3.73 1.72
N THR A 114 9.64 -4.55 1.96
CA THR A 114 8.71 -4.37 3.08
C THR A 114 9.14 -5.10 4.36
N ILE A 115 9.57 -6.35 4.26
CA ILE A 115 9.81 -7.23 5.42
C ILE A 115 11.18 -6.98 6.07
N ASN A 116 12.21 -6.64 5.28
CA ASN A 116 13.54 -6.36 5.79
C ASN A 116 13.72 -4.91 6.28
N ASN A 117 12.63 -4.21 6.56
CA ASN A 117 12.71 -2.89 7.10
C ASN A 117 13.17 -2.94 8.57
N SER A 118 14.16 -2.11 8.91
CA SER A 118 14.74 -2.02 10.26
C SER A 118 13.76 -1.50 11.33
N LEU A 119 12.56 -1.07 10.93
CA LEU A 119 11.52 -0.61 11.84
C LEU A 119 10.77 -1.75 12.55
N PHE A 120 10.90 -3.01 12.06
CA PHE A 120 10.22 -4.14 12.65
C PHE A 120 11.04 -4.76 13.78
N ASN A 121 10.40 -5.02 14.91
CA ASN A 121 10.90 -5.94 15.92
C ASN A 121 10.50 -7.39 15.57
N ASP A 122 10.99 -8.36 16.31
CA ASP A 122 10.77 -9.78 15.99
C ASP A 122 9.29 -10.19 16.12
N VAL A 123 8.54 -9.58 17.05
CA VAL A 123 7.11 -9.85 17.24
C VAL A 123 6.31 -9.33 16.04
N ASP A 124 6.64 -8.13 15.58
CA ASP A 124 6.00 -7.54 14.40
C ASP A 124 6.25 -8.38 13.15
N LYS A 125 7.45 -8.96 13.02
CA LYS A 125 7.78 -9.84 11.89
C LYS A 125 6.89 -11.08 11.82
N GLU A 126 6.56 -11.71 12.93
CA GLU A 126 5.68 -12.88 12.95
C GLU A 126 4.27 -12.53 12.49
N VAL A 127 3.73 -11.40 12.97
CA VAL A 127 2.42 -10.89 12.52
C VAL A 127 2.45 -10.57 11.03
N ILE A 128 3.52 -9.95 10.56
CA ILE A 128 3.73 -9.59 9.18
C ILE A 128 3.79 -10.82 8.27
N TYR A 129 4.55 -11.85 8.64
CA TYR A 129 4.62 -13.09 7.88
C TYR A 129 3.25 -13.77 7.79
N SER A 130 2.52 -13.83 8.89
CA SER A 130 1.17 -14.37 8.90
C SER A 130 0.23 -13.62 7.95
N TYR A 131 0.32 -12.30 7.89
CA TYR A 131 -0.48 -11.49 6.99
C TYR A 131 -0.06 -11.65 5.53
N VAL A 132 1.24 -11.63 5.28
CA VAL A 132 1.84 -11.76 3.93
C VAL A 132 1.53 -13.11 3.29
N ASP A 133 1.54 -14.18 4.06
CA ASP A 133 1.28 -15.53 3.58
C ASP A 133 -0.21 -15.86 3.46
N ASN A 134 -1.09 -14.94 3.82
CA ASN A 134 -2.52 -15.12 3.71
C ASN A 134 -2.99 -14.95 2.26
N GLU A 135 -3.42 -16.05 1.62
CA GLU A 135 -3.91 -16.06 0.22
C GLU A 135 -5.15 -15.19 -0.02
N LYS A 136 -5.83 -14.77 1.02
CA LYS A 136 -6.95 -13.82 0.93
C LYS A 136 -6.54 -12.50 0.30
N PHE A 137 -5.28 -12.09 0.51
CA PHE A 137 -4.72 -10.86 -0.04
C PHE A 137 -3.86 -11.16 -1.27
N ILE A 138 -3.84 -10.23 -2.21
CA ILE A 138 -3.01 -10.39 -3.41
C ILE A 138 -1.55 -10.06 -3.18
N THR A 139 -1.25 -9.45 -2.03
CA THR A 139 0.06 -8.91 -1.72
C THR A 139 0.81 -9.79 -0.73
N GLN A 140 2.11 -9.63 -0.74
CA GLN A 140 3.03 -10.17 0.25
C GLN A 140 3.68 -9.03 1.05
N PHE A 141 2.94 -7.95 1.27
CA PHE A 141 3.43 -6.75 1.94
C PHE A 141 2.91 -6.68 3.37
N SER A 142 3.72 -6.08 4.23
CA SER A 142 3.37 -5.83 5.62
C SER A 142 2.59 -4.53 5.76
N LEU A 143 1.64 -4.48 6.69
CA LEU A 143 0.97 -3.25 7.06
C LEU A 143 1.92 -2.29 7.80
N ASP A 144 2.81 -2.82 8.62
CA ASP A 144 3.79 -2.04 9.38
C ASP A 144 5.07 -1.74 8.57
N THR A 145 4.90 -1.27 7.36
CA THR A 145 5.99 -0.91 6.46
C THR A 145 6.26 0.59 6.52
N ASN A 146 7.54 0.99 6.52
CA ASN A 146 7.88 2.35 6.13
C ASN A 146 7.77 2.43 4.60
N TRP A 147 6.65 2.91 4.12
CA TRP A 147 6.30 2.89 2.71
C TRP A 147 7.18 3.80 1.85
N VAL A 148 7.65 4.92 2.42
CA VAL A 148 8.60 5.81 1.73
C VAL A 148 9.90 5.05 1.43
N LYS A 149 10.48 4.39 2.44
CA LYS A 149 11.69 3.58 2.26
C LYS A 149 11.48 2.38 1.35
N ALA A 150 10.32 1.72 1.46
CA ALA A 150 9.97 0.59 0.60
C ALA A 150 9.86 1.00 -0.88
N LEU A 151 9.22 2.14 -1.15
CA LEU A 151 9.12 2.69 -2.49
C LEU A 151 10.49 3.04 -3.07
N GLU A 152 11.35 3.72 -2.29
CA GLU A 152 12.72 4.02 -2.69
C GLU A 152 13.51 2.75 -3.05
N ALA A 153 13.39 1.69 -2.26
CA ALA A 153 14.11 0.44 -2.49
C ALA A 153 13.71 -0.29 -3.79
N VAL A 154 12.50 -0.06 -4.30
CA VAL A 154 12.05 -0.68 -5.55
C VAL A 154 12.14 0.25 -6.75
N THR A 155 12.34 1.54 -6.54
CA THR A 155 12.48 2.54 -7.62
C THR A 155 13.93 2.76 -8.06
N LYS A 156 14.86 2.48 -7.19
CA LYS A 156 16.31 2.40 -7.49
C LYS A 156 16.60 1.05 -8.16
#